data_c850484470eb335e82c141a07e0d610e
#
_entry.id   c850484470eb335e82c141a07e0d610e
#
_cell.length_a   1.000
_cell.length_b   1.000
_cell.length_c   1.000
_cell.angle_alpha   90.00
_cell.angle_beta   90.00
_cell.angle_gamma   90.00
#
_symmetry.space_group_name_H-M   'P 1'
#
loop_
_entity.id
_entity.type
_entity.pdbx_description
1 polymer ?
#
loop_
_entity_poly.entity_id
_entity_poly.type
_entity_poly.pdbx_seq_one_letter_code
_entity_poly.pdbx_strand_id
1 'polypeptide(L)'
;SILGVTGTNGKSTTASLIGHLLSHSNISNEVAGNIGRPVLEISLNPGPDFIVLELSSYQLELSPSLGCSIAVLLNITPDHLDRHGGMDGYVRAKRRIFDKLIYDPKIIIGIDDEITRSIYQQLKHETDFSVIPISGYEIPKEGVGVKSGDLRSRLPSTPKCEINLKGMKTLIGGHNY
;
A
#
# COMPACT_ATOMS: atom_id res chain seq x y z
N SER A 1 -12.22 4.72 -8.57
CA SER A 1 -11.65 4.46 -7.22
C SER A 1 -10.19 4.86 -7.14
N ILE A 2 -9.72 5.35 -5.98
CA ILE A 2 -8.30 5.69 -5.74
C ILE A 2 -7.68 4.64 -4.81
N LEU A 3 -6.58 4.05 -5.28
CA LEU A 3 -5.72 3.17 -4.51
C LEU A 3 -4.39 3.90 -4.26
N GLY A 4 -4.16 4.35 -3.03
CA GLY A 4 -2.94 5.05 -2.64
C GLY A 4 -1.89 4.09 -2.10
N VAL A 5 -0.64 4.22 -2.55
CA VAL A 5 0.50 3.43 -2.08
C VAL A 5 1.59 4.34 -1.55
N THR A 6 1.96 4.16 -0.29
CA THR A 6 3.11 4.84 0.32
C THR A 6 4.00 3.88 1.11
N GLY A 7 5.13 4.36 1.52
CA GLY A 7 6.14 3.62 2.28
C GLY A 7 7.51 4.29 2.09
N THR A 8 8.52 3.84 2.80
CA THR A 8 9.90 4.27 2.51
C THR A 8 10.38 3.57 1.24
N ASN A 9 10.26 2.25 1.18
CA ASN A 9 10.75 1.41 0.09
C ASN A 9 9.59 0.64 -0.58
N GLY A 10 9.78 0.23 -1.84
CA GLY A 10 8.87 -0.65 -2.57
C GLY A 10 7.64 0.00 -3.20
N LYS A 11 7.41 1.31 -3.01
CA LYS A 11 6.25 2.04 -3.54
C LYS A 11 6.05 1.85 -5.04
N SER A 12 7.06 2.17 -5.83
CA SER A 12 7.01 2.13 -7.31
C SER A 12 6.76 0.72 -7.83
N THR A 13 7.47 -0.24 -7.26
CA THR A 13 7.29 -1.66 -7.61
C THR A 13 5.87 -2.12 -7.31
N THR A 14 5.36 -1.80 -6.12
CA THR A 14 4.01 -2.18 -5.70
C THR A 14 2.94 -1.50 -6.56
N ALA A 15 3.04 -0.19 -6.79
CA ALA A 15 2.06 0.53 -7.62
C ALA A 15 2.04 -0.01 -9.06
N SER A 16 3.22 -0.24 -9.65
CA SER A 16 3.33 -0.81 -11.01
C SER A 16 2.78 -2.24 -11.07
N LEU A 17 3.06 -3.08 -10.06
CA LEU A 17 2.55 -4.45 -10.01
C LEU A 17 1.02 -4.47 -9.88
N ILE A 18 0.45 -3.61 -9.03
CA ILE A 18 -1.01 -3.49 -8.88
C ILE A 18 -1.64 -3.08 -10.22
N GLY A 19 -1.09 -2.06 -10.89
CA GLY A 19 -1.58 -1.64 -12.21
C GLY A 19 -1.50 -2.76 -13.25
N HIS A 20 -0.40 -3.51 -13.26
CA HIS A 20 -0.24 -4.68 -14.13
C HIS A 20 -1.30 -5.76 -13.86
N LEU A 21 -1.53 -6.11 -12.60
CA LEU A 21 -2.51 -7.11 -12.20
C LEU A 21 -3.95 -6.70 -12.54
N LEU A 22 -4.30 -5.42 -12.33
CA LEU A 22 -5.60 -4.87 -12.71
C LEU A 22 -5.79 -4.96 -14.23
N SER A 23 -4.79 -4.53 -15.01
CA SER A 23 -4.84 -4.63 -16.48
C SER A 23 -4.97 -6.07 -16.96
N HIS A 24 -4.23 -7.00 -16.36
CA HIS A 24 -4.31 -8.43 -16.70
C HIS A 24 -5.68 -9.03 -16.36
N SER A 25 -6.38 -8.44 -15.40
CA SER A 25 -7.76 -8.81 -15.02
C SER A 25 -8.84 -8.05 -15.82
N ASN A 26 -8.46 -7.34 -16.87
CA ASN A 26 -9.34 -6.49 -17.70
C ASN A 26 -10.05 -5.37 -16.90
N ILE A 27 -9.43 -4.88 -15.83
CA ILE A 27 -9.92 -3.75 -15.05
C ILE A 27 -9.19 -2.49 -15.52
N SER A 28 -9.94 -1.49 -15.95
CA SER A 28 -9.39 -0.22 -16.41
C SER A 28 -8.69 0.51 -15.29
N ASN A 29 -7.41 0.86 -15.51
CA ASN A 29 -6.64 1.53 -14.48
C ASN A 29 -5.55 2.44 -15.06
N GLU A 30 -5.12 3.41 -14.25
CA GLU A 30 -3.98 4.29 -14.51
C GLU A 30 -3.05 4.29 -13.30
N VAL A 31 -1.75 4.15 -13.55
CA VAL A 31 -0.71 4.32 -12.51
C VAL A 31 -0.15 5.73 -12.61
N ALA A 32 -0.16 6.45 -11.49
CA ALA A 32 0.19 7.86 -11.45
C ALA A 32 0.80 8.29 -10.11
N GLY A 33 1.13 9.55 -9.99
CA GLY A 33 1.63 10.17 -8.76
C GLY A 33 3.12 10.47 -8.83
N ASN A 34 3.92 9.90 -7.95
CA ASN A 34 5.38 10.08 -7.95
C ASN A 34 6.09 9.32 -9.08
N ILE A 35 5.38 8.38 -9.70
CA ILE A 35 5.78 7.68 -10.92
C ILE A 35 4.63 7.69 -11.93
N GLY A 36 4.93 7.28 -13.16
CA GLY A 36 3.94 7.16 -14.22
C GLY A 36 3.45 8.52 -14.71
N ARG A 37 2.14 8.63 -14.93
CA ARG A 37 1.50 9.81 -15.49
C ARG A 37 1.22 10.86 -14.41
N PRO A 38 1.40 12.17 -14.69
CA PRO A 38 0.92 13.22 -13.78
C PRO A 38 -0.58 13.08 -13.51
N VAL A 39 -0.99 13.15 -12.23
CA VAL A 39 -2.39 12.92 -11.84
C VAL A 39 -3.36 13.85 -12.56
N LEU A 40 -2.95 15.10 -12.81
CA LEU A 40 -3.78 16.12 -13.48
C LEU A 40 -4.00 15.85 -14.97
N GLU A 41 -3.25 14.94 -15.57
CA GLU A 41 -3.42 14.53 -16.97
C GLU A 41 -4.39 13.35 -17.14
N ILE A 42 -4.86 12.77 -16.04
CA ILE A 42 -5.80 11.65 -16.09
C ILE A 42 -7.18 12.17 -16.44
N SER A 43 -7.73 11.70 -17.56
CA SER A 43 -9.12 12.01 -17.92
C SER A 43 -10.08 11.31 -16.97
N LEU A 44 -11.05 12.05 -16.46
CA LEU A 44 -12.11 11.52 -15.61
C LEU A 44 -13.44 11.30 -16.38
N ASN A 45 -13.44 11.53 -17.68
CA ASN A 45 -14.64 11.36 -18.52
C ASN A 45 -14.31 10.80 -19.93
N PRO A 46 -14.47 9.49 -20.18
CA PRO A 46 -14.62 8.44 -19.19
C PRO A 46 -13.31 8.25 -18.40
N GLY A 47 -13.43 8.05 -17.11
CA GLY A 47 -12.28 7.78 -16.25
C GLY A 47 -12.00 6.28 -16.08
N PRO A 48 -10.80 5.92 -15.58
CA PRO A 48 -10.49 4.54 -15.25
C PRO A 48 -11.27 4.07 -14.01
N ASP A 49 -11.48 2.76 -13.88
CA ASP A 49 -12.08 2.16 -12.69
C ASP A 49 -11.23 2.38 -11.45
N PHE A 50 -9.90 2.27 -11.63
CA PHE A 50 -8.92 2.54 -10.58
C PHE A 50 -7.83 3.52 -11.03
N ILE A 51 -7.48 4.43 -10.12
CA ILE A 51 -6.26 5.22 -10.20
C ILE A 51 -5.34 4.73 -9.08
N VAL A 52 -4.21 4.13 -9.45
CA VAL A 52 -3.18 3.66 -8.53
C VAL A 52 -2.17 4.78 -8.34
N LEU A 53 -2.16 5.38 -7.15
CA LEU A 53 -1.29 6.52 -6.84
C LEU A 53 -0.09 6.10 -6.01
N GLU A 54 1.12 6.25 -6.56
CA GLU A 54 2.32 6.27 -5.73
C GLU A 54 2.46 7.63 -5.05
N LEU A 55 2.56 7.62 -3.72
CA LEU A 55 2.55 8.83 -2.90
C LEU A 55 3.81 8.91 -2.03
N SER A 56 4.58 9.97 -2.23
CA SER A 56 5.68 10.35 -1.32
C SER A 56 5.12 11.01 -0.06
N SER A 57 5.95 11.10 1.00
CA SER A 57 5.60 11.84 2.21
C SER A 57 5.31 13.33 1.94
N TYR A 58 6.04 13.94 1.00
CA TYR A 58 5.82 15.33 0.57
C TYR A 58 4.46 15.54 -0.07
N GLN A 59 4.09 14.64 -0.98
CA GLN A 59 2.77 14.72 -1.64
C GLN A 59 1.63 14.53 -0.66
N LEU A 60 1.76 13.62 0.30
CA LEU A 60 0.76 13.41 1.36
C LEU A 60 0.59 14.65 2.24
N GLU A 61 1.67 15.36 2.58
CA GLU A 61 1.58 16.64 3.32
C GLU A 61 0.83 17.72 2.54
N LEU A 62 1.00 17.76 1.22
CA LEU A 62 0.43 18.76 0.34
C LEU A 62 -0.96 18.41 -0.21
N SER A 63 -1.47 17.23 0.11
CA SER A 63 -2.74 16.72 -0.44
C SER A 63 -3.78 16.43 0.66
N PRO A 64 -4.23 17.43 1.43
CA PRO A 64 -5.13 17.21 2.56
C PRO A 64 -6.53 16.72 2.15
N SER A 65 -6.91 16.89 0.89
CA SER A 65 -8.20 16.47 0.35
C SER A 65 -8.16 15.09 -0.33
N LEU A 66 -6.99 14.45 -0.39
CA LEU A 66 -6.85 13.15 -1.02
C LEU A 66 -7.68 12.10 -0.27
N GLY A 67 -8.65 11.50 -0.95
CA GLY A 67 -9.48 10.41 -0.43
C GLY A 67 -9.15 9.09 -1.13
N CYS A 68 -8.77 8.06 -0.35
CA CYS A 68 -8.49 6.73 -0.87
C CYS A 68 -9.61 5.74 -0.55
N SER A 69 -9.98 4.90 -1.53
CA SER A 69 -10.81 3.72 -1.29
C SER A 69 -9.96 2.56 -0.76
N ILE A 70 -8.70 2.50 -1.19
CA ILE A 70 -7.71 1.54 -0.68
C ILE A 70 -6.44 2.32 -0.35
N ALA A 71 -5.97 2.21 0.89
CA ALA A 71 -4.76 2.86 1.37
C ALA A 71 -3.72 1.82 1.76
N VAL A 72 -2.54 1.89 1.15
CA VAL A 72 -1.43 0.95 1.37
C VAL A 72 -0.24 1.67 1.99
N LEU A 73 0.18 1.23 3.18
CA LEU A 73 1.43 1.63 3.82
C LEU A 73 2.35 0.41 3.91
N LEU A 74 3.43 0.41 3.14
CA LEU A 74 4.31 -0.75 3.01
C LEU A 74 5.28 -0.89 4.19
N ASN A 75 6.02 0.17 4.51
CA ASN A 75 7.05 0.19 5.54
C ASN A 75 7.44 1.62 5.88
N ILE A 76 8.04 1.80 7.06
CA ILE A 76 8.64 3.07 7.47
C ILE A 76 10.02 2.79 8.05
N THR A 77 11.06 3.26 7.36
CA THR A 77 12.45 3.28 7.82
C THR A 77 12.99 4.70 7.72
N PRO A 78 14.05 5.09 8.47
CA PRO A 78 14.58 6.45 8.45
C PRO A 78 14.91 6.93 7.03
N ASP A 79 14.29 8.04 6.62
CA ASP A 79 14.52 8.70 5.33
C ASP A 79 13.97 10.14 5.41
N HIS A 80 14.61 11.08 4.71
CA HIS A 80 14.18 12.49 4.64
C HIS A 80 13.91 13.17 6.00
N LEU A 81 14.62 12.76 7.06
CA LEU A 81 14.35 13.22 8.44
C LEU A 81 14.55 14.72 8.60
N ASP A 82 15.53 15.30 7.92
CA ASP A 82 15.81 16.74 7.97
C ASP A 82 14.59 17.56 7.50
N ARG A 83 13.89 17.07 6.46
CA ARG A 83 12.72 17.74 5.90
C ARG A 83 11.50 17.66 6.81
N HIS A 84 11.33 16.54 7.52
CA HIS A 84 10.15 16.29 8.35
C HIS A 84 10.36 16.65 9.85
N GLY A 85 11.54 17.17 10.22
CA GLY A 85 11.87 17.47 11.62
C GLY A 85 12.01 16.22 12.48
N GLY A 86 12.54 15.14 11.89
CA GLY A 86 12.80 13.87 12.56
C GLY A 86 11.79 12.76 12.20
N MET A 87 11.96 11.62 12.86
CA MET A 87 11.19 10.40 12.56
C MET A 87 9.69 10.57 12.81
N ASP A 88 9.31 11.24 13.89
CA ASP A 88 7.89 11.47 14.22
C ASP A 88 7.17 12.30 13.13
N GLY A 89 7.84 13.30 12.58
CA GLY A 89 7.31 14.08 11.47
C GLY A 89 7.13 13.26 10.21
N TYR A 90 8.11 12.42 9.89
CA TYR A 90 8.05 11.52 8.75
C TYR A 90 6.93 10.48 8.88
N VAL A 91 6.76 9.88 10.05
CA VAL A 91 5.65 8.97 10.36
C VAL A 91 4.31 9.68 10.20
N ARG A 92 4.15 10.88 10.80
CA ARG A 92 2.92 11.69 10.64
C ARG A 92 2.61 11.97 9.18
N ALA A 93 3.61 12.37 8.39
CA ALA A 93 3.43 12.64 6.97
C ALA A 93 2.89 11.44 6.20
N LYS A 94 3.45 10.24 6.43
CA LYS A 94 2.97 9.02 5.75
C LYS A 94 1.61 8.54 6.25
N ARG A 95 1.31 8.69 7.54
CA ARG A 95 0.00 8.33 8.11
C ARG A 95 -1.16 9.12 7.50
N ARG A 96 -0.90 10.29 6.89
CA ARG A 96 -1.92 11.10 6.22
C ARG A 96 -2.64 10.37 5.08
N ILE A 97 -2.10 9.27 4.59
CA ILE A 97 -2.79 8.41 3.62
C ILE A 97 -4.10 7.85 4.19
N PHE A 98 -4.24 7.81 5.51
CA PHE A 98 -5.41 7.32 6.23
C PHE A 98 -6.36 8.44 6.68
N ASP A 99 -6.01 9.73 6.53
CA ASP A 99 -6.79 10.85 7.04
C ASP A 99 -8.18 10.95 6.38
N LYS A 100 -8.27 10.55 5.12
CA LYS A 100 -9.53 10.57 4.38
C LYS A 100 -9.72 9.29 3.58
N LEU A 101 -10.55 8.43 4.12
CA LEU A 101 -10.91 7.15 3.49
C LEU A 101 -12.37 7.21 3.02
N ILE A 102 -12.66 6.65 1.85
CA ILE A 102 -13.96 6.77 1.17
C ILE A 102 -14.46 5.42 0.65
N TYR A 103 -15.78 5.24 0.58
CA TYR A 103 -16.45 4.12 -0.09
C TYR A 103 -16.03 2.72 0.41
N ASP A 104 -16.39 2.37 1.66
CA ASP A 104 -16.04 1.08 2.29
C ASP A 104 -14.54 0.78 2.20
N PRO A 105 -13.70 1.62 2.84
CA PRO A 105 -12.27 1.61 2.61
C PRO A 105 -11.59 0.35 3.11
N LYS A 106 -10.48 0.00 2.46
CA LYS A 106 -9.56 -1.04 2.92
C LYS A 106 -8.21 -0.42 3.24
N ILE A 107 -7.68 -0.75 4.40
CA ILE A 107 -6.33 -0.37 4.81
C ILE A 107 -5.45 -1.61 4.68
N ILE A 108 -4.35 -1.49 3.93
CA ILE A 108 -3.34 -2.55 3.80
C ILE A 108 -2.05 -2.03 4.40
N ILE A 109 -1.48 -2.76 5.35
CA ILE A 109 -0.32 -2.27 6.08
C ILE A 109 0.73 -3.37 6.29
N GLY A 110 1.99 -3.07 5.93
CA GLY A 110 3.13 -3.92 6.25
C GLY A 110 3.35 -3.97 7.76
N ILE A 111 3.70 -5.14 8.27
CA ILE A 111 3.94 -5.33 9.71
C ILE A 111 5.34 -5.83 10.03
N ASP A 112 6.27 -5.66 9.10
CA ASP A 112 7.63 -6.20 9.21
C ASP A 112 8.58 -5.26 9.97
N ASP A 113 8.23 -3.98 10.09
CA ASP A 113 8.93 -3.02 10.94
C ASP A 113 8.08 -2.62 12.17
N GLU A 114 8.74 -2.18 13.24
CA GLU A 114 8.09 -1.86 14.52
C GLU A 114 7.10 -0.69 14.39
N ILE A 115 7.41 0.29 13.55
CA ILE A 115 6.61 1.50 13.41
C ILE A 115 5.28 1.17 12.72
N THR A 116 5.33 0.51 11.57
CA THR A 116 4.11 0.13 10.86
C THR A 116 3.31 -0.93 11.61
N ARG A 117 3.98 -1.84 12.33
CA ARG A 117 3.32 -2.80 13.23
C ARG A 117 2.54 -2.09 14.35
N SER A 118 3.12 -1.05 14.95
CA SER A 118 2.44 -0.21 15.95
C SER A 118 1.23 0.52 15.34
N ILE A 119 1.39 1.11 14.15
CA ILE A 119 0.29 1.77 13.43
C ILE A 119 -0.83 0.77 13.12
N TYR A 120 -0.49 -0.45 12.68
CA TYR A 120 -1.48 -1.51 12.45
C TYR A 120 -2.30 -1.81 13.71
N GLN A 121 -1.63 -1.98 14.85
CA GLN A 121 -2.32 -2.25 16.12
C GLN A 121 -3.26 -1.11 16.51
N GLN A 122 -2.82 0.14 16.38
CA GLN A 122 -3.66 1.30 16.65
C GLN A 122 -4.90 1.33 15.74
N LEU A 123 -4.71 1.26 14.42
CA LEU A 123 -5.81 1.31 13.45
C LEU A 123 -6.82 0.17 13.64
N LYS A 124 -6.36 -1.02 13.98
CA LYS A 124 -7.24 -2.17 14.26
C LYS A 124 -8.16 -1.93 15.46
N HIS A 125 -7.77 -1.09 16.41
CA HIS A 125 -8.57 -0.75 17.60
C HIS A 125 -9.40 0.53 17.41
N GLU A 126 -8.93 1.47 16.60
CA GLU A 126 -9.51 2.80 16.46
C GLU A 126 -10.54 2.90 15.33
N THR A 127 -10.58 1.94 14.42
CA THR A 127 -11.43 2.00 13.22
C THR A 127 -12.29 0.75 13.06
N ASP A 128 -13.49 0.92 12.51
CA ASP A 128 -14.35 -0.17 12.06
C ASP A 128 -14.01 -0.64 10.64
N PHE A 129 -12.99 -0.03 10.02
CA PHE A 129 -12.56 -0.38 8.67
C PHE A 129 -11.78 -1.69 8.64
N SER A 130 -11.79 -2.34 7.49
CA SER A 130 -10.97 -3.53 7.26
C SER A 130 -9.48 -3.15 7.22
N VAL A 131 -8.73 -3.54 8.26
CA VAL A 131 -7.27 -3.34 8.34
C VAL A 131 -6.57 -4.67 8.10
N ILE A 132 -5.91 -4.79 6.97
CA ILE A 132 -5.29 -6.02 6.46
C ILE A 132 -3.77 -5.95 6.65
N PRO A 133 -3.17 -6.76 7.53
CA PRO A 133 -1.74 -6.84 7.67
C PRO A 133 -1.11 -7.66 6.53
N ILE A 134 0.04 -7.19 6.04
CA ILE A 134 0.88 -7.94 5.09
C ILE A 134 2.29 -8.10 5.66
N SER A 135 2.93 -9.24 5.36
CA SER A 135 4.30 -9.53 5.82
C SER A 135 5.09 -10.35 4.81
N GLY A 136 6.36 -10.02 4.63
CA GLY A 136 7.33 -10.82 3.86
C GLY A 136 7.98 -11.96 4.66
N TYR A 137 7.71 -12.07 5.98
CA TYR A 137 8.41 -13.01 6.86
C TYR A 137 7.49 -13.96 7.63
N GLU A 138 6.24 -13.59 7.82
CA GLU A 138 5.25 -14.38 8.55
C GLU A 138 3.89 -14.38 7.86
N ILE A 139 3.02 -15.33 8.22
CA ILE A 139 1.64 -15.35 7.73
C ILE A 139 0.74 -14.84 8.83
N PRO A 140 0.25 -13.59 8.74
CA PRO A 140 -0.63 -13.01 9.75
C PRO A 140 -1.91 -13.82 9.93
N LYS A 141 -2.53 -13.76 11.12
CA LYS A 141 -3.76 -14.52 11.44
C LYS A 141 -4.92 -14.17 10.51
N GLU A 142 -5.07 -12.89 10.17
CA GLU A 142 -6.11 -12.33 9.29
C GLU A 142 -5.47 -11.38 8.27
N GLY A 143 -4.65 -11.92 7.36
CA GLY A 143 -3.88 -11.12 6.42
C GLY A 143 -3.23 -11.95 5.33
N VAL A 144 -2.24 -11.36 4.68
CA VAL A 144 -1.48 -12.01 3.62
C VAL A 144 0.00 -11.98 3.99
N GLY A 145 0.68 -13.08 3.79
CA GLY A 145 2.10 -13.12 4.09
C GLY A 145 2.86 -14.21 3.37
N VAL A 146 4.18 -14.07 3.40
CA VAL A 146 5.13 -15.04 2.84
C VAL A 146 5.86 -15.75 3.98
N LYS A 147 5.97 -17.07 3.90
CA LYS A 147 6.80 -17.87 4.81
C LYS A 147 7.43 -19.02 4.05
N SER A 148 8.74 -19.15 4.15
CA SER A 148 9.52 -20.21 3.50
C SER A 148 9.33 -20.28 1.97
N GLY A 149 9.03 -19.15 1.33
CA GLY A 149 8.80 -19.04 -0.11
C GLY A 149 7.37 -19.36 -0.56
N ASP A 150 6.43 -19.54 0.37
CA ASP A 150 5.02 -19.71 0.07
C ASP A 150 4.23 -18.44 0.48
N LEU A 151 3.55 -17.83 -0.47
CA LEU A 151 2.58 -16.76 -0.24
C LEU A 151 1.26 -17.40 0.18
N ARG A 152 0.70 -16.91 1.28
CA ARG A 152 -0.60 -17.40 1.79
C ARG A 152 -1.51 -16.24 2.17
N SER A 153 -2.77 -16.35 1.76
CA SER A 153 -3.86 -15.46 2.20
C SER A 153 -4.71 -16.15 3.26
N ARG A 154 -4.99 -15.42 4.36
CA ARG A 154 -5.90 -15.81 5.44
C ARG A 154 -7.01 -14.78 5.63
N LEU A 155 -7.41 -14.12 4.56
CA LEU A 155 -8.51 -13.15 4.61
C LEU A 155 -9.84 -13.88 4.77
N PRO A 156 -10.73 -13.44 5.70
CA PRO A 156 -11.99 -14.13 6.00
C PRO A 156 -12.93 -14.24 4.79
N SER A 157 -12.93 -13.25 3.91
CA SER A 157 -13.88 -13.09 2.81
C SER A 157 -13.34 -13.59 1.46
N THR A 158 -12.14 -14.18 1.42
CA THR A 158 -11.53 -14.65 0.17
C THR A 158 -11.21 -16.15 0.23
N PRO A 159 -11.24 -16.85 -0.91
CA PRO A 159 -10.74 -18.21 -0.96
C PRO A 159 -9.31 -18.28 -0.44
N LYS A 160 -9.00 -19.34 0.31
CA LYS A 160 -7.62 -19.60 0.72
C LYS A 160 -6.74 -19.68 -0.53
N CYS A 161 -5.78 -18.79 -0.63
CA CYS A 161 -4.81 -18.76 -1.71
C CYS A 161 -3.44 -19.17 -1.16
N GLU A 162 -2.79 -20.08 -1.83
CA GLU A 162 -1.42 -20.50 -1.54
C GLU A 162 -0.64 -20.54 -2.86
N ILE A 163 0.43 -19.76 -2.96
CA ILE A 163 1.26 -19.65 -4.16
C ILE A 163 2.70 -19.90 -3.76
N ASN A 164 3.35 -20.88 -4.38
CA ASN A 164 4.77 -21.12 -4.20
C ASN A 164 5.57 -20.11 -5.04
N LEU A 165 6.38 -19.29 -4.37
CA LEU A 165 7.21 -18.26 -5.00
C LEU A 165 8.62 -18.76 -5.37
N LYS A 166 8.98 -20.00 -5.01
CA LYS A 166 10.28 -20.57 -5.32
C LYS A 166 10.45 -20.70 -6.84
N GLY A 167 11.50 -20.10 -7.33
CA GLY A 167 11.80 -20.08 -8.78
C GLY A 167 11.14 -18.96 -9.57
N MET A 168 10.32 -18.12 -8.95
CA MET A 168 9.87 -16.89 -9.59
C MET A 168 11.06 -15.95 -9.82
N LYS A 169 11.18 -15.44 -11.05
CA LYS A 169 12.19 -14.42 -11.41
C LYS A 169 11.70 -13.07 -10.91
N THR A 170 11.90 -12.80 -9.63
CA THR A 170 11.64 -11.49 -9.03
C THR A 170 12.91 -10.65 -8.95
N LEU A 171 12.75 -9.37 -8.68
CA LEU A 171 13.87 -8.50 -8.33
C LEU A 171 14.53 -9.05 -7.05
N ILE A 172 15.88 -8.94 -6.98
CA ILE A 172 16.66 -9.43 -5.84
C ILE A 172 16.32 -8.60 -4.59
N GLY A 173 15.93 -9.27 -3.52
CA GLY A 173 15.66 -8.67 -2.21
C GLY A 173 14.39 -9.22 -1.56
N GLY A 174 14.45 -9.52 -0.25
CA GLY A 174 13.31 -10.08 0.52
C GLY A 174 12.07 -9.17 0.55
N HIS A 175 12.23 -7.88 0.27
CA HIS A 175 11.15 -6.90 0.19
C HIS A 175 10.37 -6.95 -1.14
N ASN A 176 10.76 -7.81 -2.08
CA ASN A 176 10.10 -7.99 -3.38
C ASN A 176 9.22 -9.26 -3.44
N TYR A 177 8.99 -9.87 -2.28
CA TYR A 177 8.06 -11.01 -2.14
C TYR A 177 6.73 -10.56 -1.59
#